data_a4a776ddbb1a447b43bf943d9345278a
#
_entry.id   a4a776ddbb1a447b43bf943d9345278a
#
_cell.length_a   1.000
_cell.length_b   1.000
_cell.length_c   1.000
_cell.angle_alpha   90.00
_cell.angle_beta   90.00
_cell.angle_gamma   90.00
#
_symmetry.space_group_name_H-M   'P 1'
#
loop_
_entity.id
_entity.type
_entity.pdbx_description
1 polymer ?
#
loop_
_entity_poly.entity_id
_entity_poly.type
_entity_poly.pdbx_seq_one_letter_code
_entity_poly.pdbx_strand_id
1 'polypeptide(L)'
;MNYGRVPGVDKPVARVVQGTVMIRSEEEGQQERSFALLDEVFAQGGTTFDTAHKYGGGDCERTLGRWVKDRGLREEVVVIGKGAHHNEDRKRVTPFDITGDLYDSLARLGFDYIDLYLLHRDDPSVPVGPIVEVLNEHKEEGRIHAFGGSNWRPERLRQANDYARENGLTPMVASSPNLSLAVQFEEPWPDCVSISGDGGEEDRRWYEETRMPLFAWSSLAGGFFSGRFTRDNLDTFEAYLDRICVETYCYEENFGRLDRAGVLAREKGLTVPQVALAYALDQPLEVFALVGCNTGEQFRANVEAGAVVLTPEEIAWLENGDTSVDEERKSSA
;
A
#
# COMPACT_ATOMS: atom_id res chain seq x y z
N MET A 1 13.82 11.09 -3.17
CA MET A 1 13.24 9.77 -2.78
C MET A 1 13.97 9.23 -1.56
N ASN A 2 13.24 8.76 -0.56
CA ASN A 2 13.77 8.04 0.60
C ASN A 2 13.64 6.54 0.37
N TYR A 3 14.61 5.76 0.87
CA TYR A 3 14.62 4.31 0.75
C TYR A 3 14.70 3.66 2.12
N GLY A 4 14.11 2.48 2.24
CA GLY A 4 14.22 1.58 3.40
C GLY A 4 14.78 0.22 3.01
N ARG A 5 14.79 -0.69 3.98
CA ARG A 5 15.21 -2.08 3.78
C ARG A 5 14.09 -3.03 4.22
N VAL A 6 13.98 -4.13 3.49
CA VAL A 6 13.07 -5.25 3.81
C VAL A 6 13.94 -6.50 3.94
N PRO A 7 13.86 -7.26 5.03
CA PRO A 7 14.65 -8.48 5.18
C PRO A 7 14.42 -9.45 4.01
N GLY A 8 15.52 -9.94 3.42
CA GLY A 8 15.47 -10.83 2.25
C GLY A 8 15.35 -10.13 0.89
N VAL A 9 15.16 -8.80 0.85
CA VAL A 9 15.21 -7.99 -0.38
C VAL A 9 16.54 -7.22 -0.39
N ASP A 10 17.44 -7.59 -1.28
CA ASP A 10 18.79 -7.00 -1.33
C ASP A 10 18.81 -5.57 -1.86
N LYS A 11 17.84 -5.22 -2.71
CA LYS A 11 17.70 -3.89 -3.31
C LYS A 11 17.10 -2.89 -2.31
N PRO A 12 17.48 -1.59 -2.39
CA PRO A 12 16.82 -0.54 -1.63
C PRO A 12 15.34 -0.41 -2.06
N VAL A 13 14.45 -0.38 -1.08
CA VAL A 13 12.99 -0.27 -1.29
C VAL A 13 12.57 1.18 -1.14
N ALA A 14 11.95 1.76 -2.16
CA ALA A 14 11.47 3.15 -2.12
C ALA A 14 10.35 3.30 -1.07
N ARG A 15 10.41 4.34 -0.23
CA ARG A 15 9.37 4.62 0.79
C ARG A 15 8.03 5.04 0.18
N VAL A 16 8.04 5.61 -1.02
CA VAL A 16 6.86 5.87 -1.83
C VAL A 16 6.83 4.83 -2.95
N VAL A 17 5.85 3.94 -2.90
CA VAL A 17 5.71 2.78 -3.78
C VAL A 17 4.62 3.06 -4.81
N GLN A 18 4.94 2.94 -6.10
CA GLN A 18 3.95 3.09 -7.17
C GLN A 18 3.09 1.83 -7.29
N GLY A 19 1.79 1.96 -7.00
CA GLY A 19 0.80 0.94 -7.33
C GLY A 19 0.55 0.86 -8.83
N THR A 20 0.27 -0.33 -9.33
CA THR A 20 0.10 -0.58 -10.77
C THR A 20 -1.35 -0.86 -11.19
N VAL A 21 -2.31 -0.68 -10.28
CA VAL A 21 -3.72 -0.99 -10.57
C VAL A 21 -4.28 -0.19 -11.76
N MET A 22 -3.70 0.97 -12.09
CA MET A 22 -4.11 1.84 -13.19
C MET A 22 -3.38 1.61 -14.51
N ILE A 23 -2.26 0.88 -14.53
CA ILE A 23 -1.54 0.62 -15.79
C ILE A 23 -2.21 -0.49 -16.59
N ARG A 24 -2.27 -0.31 -17.91
CA ARG A 24 -2.93 -1.22 -18.86
C ARG A 24 -2.17 -1.25 -20.19
N SER A 25 -2.42 -2.30 -20.98
CA SER A 25 -1.86 -2.45 -22.31
C SER A 25 -2.82 -3.06 -23.34
N GLU A 26 -4.04 -3.43 -22.94
CA GLU A 26 -4.97 -4.17 -23.80
C GLU A 26 -5.66 -3.30 -24.85
N GLU A 27 -5.88 -2.00 -24.57
CA GLU A 27 -6.50 -1.06 -25.51
C GLU A 27 -5.46 -0.19 -26.20
N GLU A 28 -5.80 0.31 -27.39
CA GLU A 28 -4.93 1.18 -28.18
C GLU A 28 -4.44 2.40 -27.40
N GLY A 29 -3.14 2.65 -27.41
CA GLY A 29 -2.49 3.77 -26.72
C GLY A 29 -2.39 3.63 -25.19
N GLN A 30 -2.92 2.57 -24.58
CA GLN A 30 -2.78 2.37 -23.13
C GLN A 30 -1.35 1.99 -22.72
N GLN A 31 -0.71 1.14 -23.50
CA GLN A 31 0.67 0.72 -23.22
C GLN A 31 1.61 1.92 -23.23
N GLU A 32 1.52 2.80 -24.22
CA GLU A 32 2.36 4.00 -24.33
C GLU A 32 2.15 4.94 -23.13
N ARG A 33 0.89 5.15 -22.71
CA ARG A 33 0.58 5.98 -21.54
C ARG A 33 1.11 5.33 -20.25
N SER A 34 0.95 4.01 -20.10
CA SER A 34 1.47 3.27 -18.95
C SER A 34 3.00 3.33 -18.89
N PHE A 35 3.67 3.16 -20.02
CA PHE A 35 5.13 3.23 -20.09
C PHE A 35 5.64 4.65 -19.80
N ALA A 36 4.99 5.68 -20.32
CA ALA A 36 5.33 7.06 -20.02
C ALA A 36 5.22 7.37 -18.54
N LEU A 37 4.15 6.93 -17.87
CA LEU A 37 4.00 7.06 -16.42
C LEU A 37 5.12 6.34 -15.66
N LEU A 38 5.41 5.08 -16.02
CA LEU A 38 6.46 4.29 -15.36
C LEU A 38 7.85 4.89 -15.58
N ASP A 39 8.14 5.41 -16.77
CA ASP A 39 9.38 6.13 -17.07
C ASP A 39 9.53 7.40 -16.21
N GLU A 40 8.44 8.19 -16.06
CA GLU A 40 8.42 9.39 -15.21
C GLU A 40 8.59 9.04 -13.71
N VAL A 41 7.96 7.97 -13.23
CA VAL A 41 8.12 7.47 -11.86
C VAL A 41 9.56 7.03 -11.61
N PHE A 42 10.12 6.23 -12.50
CA PHE A 42 11.48 5.72 -12.38
C PHE A 42 12.52 6.85 -12.42
N ALA A 43 12.36 7.83 -13.30
CA ALA A 43 13.25 8.99 -13.39
C ALA A 43 13.29 9.83 -12.10
N GLN A 44 12.28 9.71 -11.24
CA GLN A 44 12.20 10.38 -9.93
C GLN A 44 12.67 9.50 -8.77
N GLY A 45 13.29 8.35 -9.05
CA GLY A 45 13.79 7.39 -8.08
C GLY A 45 12.71 6.42 -7.55
N GLY A 46 11.54 6.36 -8.19
CA GLY A 46 10.50 5.37 -7.90
C GLY A 46 10.88 4.00 -8.45
N THR A 47 11.69 3.26 -7.71
CA THR A 47 12.20 1.95 -8.10
C THR A 47 11.40 0.79 -7.54
N THR A 48 10.31 1.05 -6.82
CA THR A 48 9.48 0.02 -6.19
C THR A 48 8.05 0.08 -6.74
N PHE A 49 7.57 -1.06 -7.25
CA PHE A 49 6.27 -1.18 -7.89
C PHE A 49 5.44 -2.26 -7.21
N ASP A 50 4.19 -1.92 -6.88
CA ASP A 50 3.22 -2.83 -6.25
C ASP A 50 2.22 -3.32 -7.29
N THR A 51 2.19 -4.62 -7.51
CA THR A 51 1.25 -5.29 -8.42
C THR A 51 0.52 -6.46 -7.74
N ALA A 52 -0.40 -7.10 -8.45
CA ALA A 52 -1.08 -8.30 -7.96
C ALA A 52 -1.62 -9.15 -9.10
N HIS A 53 -1.67 -10.46 -8.87
CA HIS A 53 -2.27 -11.46 -9.76
C HIS A 53 -3.68 -11.07 -10.23
N LYS A 54 -4.51 -10.47 -9.34
CA LYS A 54 -5.89 -10.05 -9.65
C LYS A 54 -5.98 -8.74 -10.43
N TYR A 55 -4.97 -7.87 -10.42
CA TYR A 55 -5.09 -6.54 -11.00
C TYR A 55 -5.25 -6.60 -12.52
N GLY A 56 -6.37 -6.03 -13.01
CA GLY A 56 -6.70 -6.01 -14.43
C GLY A 56 -6.71 -7.39 -15.10
N GLY A 57 -7.09 -8.45 -14.40
CA GLY A 57 -7.03 -9.81 -14.96
C GLY A 57 -5.62 -10.26 -15.39
N GLY A 58 -4.58 -9.67 -14.76
CA GLY A 58 -3.17 -9.92 -15.08
C GLY A 58 -2.57 -8.97 -16.10
N ASP A 59 -3.35 -8.02 -16.67
CA ASP A 59 -2.80 -7.04 -17.61
C ASP A 59 -1.81 -6.07 -16.93
N CYS A 60 -2.04 -5.72 -15.66
CA CYS A 60 -1.09 -4.90 -14.89
C CYS A 60 0.29 -5.58 -14.78
N GLU A 61 0.31 -6.89 -14.50
CA GLU A 61 1.55 -7.66 -14.44
C GLU A 61 2.23 -7.75 -15.80
N ARG A 62 1.48 -8.04 -16.87
CA ARG A 62 2.02 -8.08 -18.24
C ARG A 62 2.58 -6.74 -18.68
N THR A 63 1.90 -5.64 -18.34
CA THR A 63 2.34 -4.28 -18.69
C THR A 63 3.61 -3.91 -17.96
N LEU A 64 3.67 -4.15 -16.63
CA LEU A 64 4.87 -3.90 -15.82
C LEU A 64 6.06 -4.73 -16.31
N GLY A 65 5.83 -6.03 -16.54
CA GLY A 65 6.88 -6.96 -17.01
C GLY A 65 7.48 -6.55 -18.36
N ARG A 66 6.63 -6.16 -19.33
CA ARG A 66 7.09 -5.63 -20.62
C ARG A 66 7.93 -4.36 -20.45
N TRP A 67 7.45 -3.40 -19.66
CA TRP A 67 8.17 -2.16 -19.40
C TRP A 67 9.56 -2.41 -18.79
N VAL A 68 9.63 -3.24 -17.74
CA VAL A 68 10.90 -3.60 -17.09
C VAL A 68 11.86 -4.27 -18.08
N LYS A 69 11.36 -5.19 -18.90
CA LYS A 69 12.15 -5.88 -19.93
C LYS A 69 12.63 -4.94 -21.02
N ASP A 70 11.75 -4.09 -21.56
CA ASP A 70 12.08 -3.16 -22.64
C ASP A 70 13.12 -2.10 -22.22
N ARG A 71 13.15 -1.76 -20.93
CA ARG A 71 14.11 -0.81 -20.35
C ARG A 71 15.35 -1.49 -19.75
N GLY A 72 15.35 -2.82 -19.62
CA GLY A 72 16.46 -3.57 -19.01
C GLY A 72 16.61 -3.35 -17.51
N LEU A 73 15.52 -3.06 -16.77
CA LEU A 73 15.55 -2.54 -15.40
C LEU A 73 15.40 -3.61 -14.31
N ARG A 74 15.37 -4.92 -14.63
CA ARG A 74 15.04 -5.95 -13.63
C ARG A 74 15.88 -5.87 -12.35
N GLU A 75 17.16 -5.59 -12.48
CA GLU A 75 18.08 -5.49 -11.34
C GLU A 75 17.99 -4.16 -10.58
N GLU A 76 17.33 -3.16 -11.17
CA GLU A 76 17.20 -1.83 -10.57
C GLU A 76 15.86 -1.65 -9.85
N VAL A 77 14.83 -2.46 -10.18
CA VAL A 77 13.49 -2.35 -9.61
C VAL A 77 13.20 -3.43 -8.60
N VAL A 78 12.43 -3.07 -7.59
CA VAL A 78 11.78 -3.98 -6.63
C VAL A 78 10.33 -4.18 -7.06
N VAL A 79 9.93 -5.42 -7.25
CA VAL A 79 8.54 -5.76 -7.58
C VAL A 79 7.90 -6.47 -6.38
N ILE A 80 6.81 -5.89 -5.91
CA ILE A 80 5.93 -6.47 -4.91
C ILE A 80 4.78 -7.14 -5.67
N GLY A 81 4.74 -8.47 -5.65
CA GLY A 81 3.64 -9.25 -6.22
C GLY A 81 2.66 -9.70 -5.13
N LYS A 82 1.40 -9.94 -5.51
CA LYS A 82 0.40 -10.49 -4.58
C LYS A 82 -0.43 -11.58 -5.25
N GLY A 83 -0.63 -12.69 -4.52
CA GLY A 83 -1.52 -13.78 -4.91
C GLY A 83 -2.49 -14.18 -3.81
N ALA A 84 -3.16 -15.30 -3.96
CA ALA A 84 -4.13 -15.85 -3.01
C ALA A 84 -5.31 -14.90 -2.70
N HIS A 85 -5.75 -14.08 -3.67
CA HIS A 85 -6.96 -13.27 -3.52
C HIS A 85 -8.20 -14.16 -3.66
N HIS A 86 -9.18 -13.93 -2.79
CA HIS A 86 -10.47 -14.60 -2.87
C HIS A 86 -11.16 -14.38 -4.23
N ASN A 87 -11.90 -15.36 -4.69
CA ASN A 87 -12.80 -15.24 -5.83
C ASN A 87 -14.27 -15.32 -5.38
N GLU A 88 -15.19 -15.33 -6.31
CA GLU A 88 -16.63 -15.39 -6.02
C GLU A 88 -17.05 -16.72 -5.40
N ASP A 89 -16.29 -17.79 -5.62
CA ASP A 89 -16.65 -19.15 -5.18
C ASP A 89 -16.10 -19.47 -3.79
N ARG A 90 -14.88 -19.00 -3.46
CA ARG A 90 -14.19 -19.37 -2.21
C ARG A 90 -13.00 -18.47 -1.86
N LYS A 91 -12.57 -18.57 -0.61
CA LYS A 91 -11.25 -18.13 -0.17
C LYS A 91 -10.17 -19.01 -0.79
N ARG A 92 -9.02 -18.41 -1.16
CA ARG A 92 -7.98 -19.06 -1.96
C ARG A 92 -6.60 -19.06 -1.27
N VAL A 93 -6.57 -19.06 0.05
CA VAL A 93 -5.32 -19.05 0.83
C VAL A 93 -4.90 -20.50 1.14
N THR A 94 -4.65 -21.29 0.10
CA THR A 94 -4.15 -22.66 0.20
C THR A 94 -2.82 -22.81 -0.53
N PRO A 95 -1.96 -23.79 -0.18
CA PRO A 95 -0.70 -24.05 -0.89
C PRO A 95 -0.87 -24.17 -2.42
N PHE A 96 -1.93 -24.81 -2.86
CA PHE A 96 -2.25 -24.95 -4.30
C PHE A 96 -2.53 -23.60 -4.96
N ASP A 97 -3.36 -22.75 -4.33
CA ASP A 97 -3.70 -21.42 -4.87
C ASP A 97 -2.50 -20.49 -4.86
N ILE A 98 -1.73 -20.49 -3.77
CA ILE A 98 -0.51 -19.68 -3.61
C ILE A 98 0.47 -20.02 -4.74
N THR A 99 0.73 -21.32 -4.95
CA THR A 99 1.62 -21.81 -6.01
C THR A 99 1.11 -21.44 -7.40
N GLY A 100 -0.17 -21.69 -7.68
CA GLY A 100 -0.77 -21.39 -8.98
C GLY A 100 -0.70 -19.90 -9.31
N ASP A 101 -1.11 -19.02 -8.38
CA ASP A 101 -1.08 -17.57 -8.59
C ASP A 101 0.36 -17.05 -8.75
N LEU A 102 1.33 -17.62 -8.02
CA LEU A 102 2.75 -17.25 -8.17
C LEU A 102 3.29 -17.60 -9.55
N TYR A 103 3.03 -18.80 -10.04
CA TYR A 103 3.47 -19.20 -11.38
C TYR A 103 2.82 -18.36 -12.47
N ASP A 104 1.53 -18.06 -12.35
CA ASP A 104 0.83 -17.17 -13.27
C ASP A 104 1.48 -15.76 -13.26
N SER A 105 1.76 -15.21 -12.06
CA SER A 105 2.40 -13.90 -11.91
C SER A 105 3.80 -13.86 -12.53
N LEU A 106 4.64 -14.87 -12.28
CA LEU A 106 5.97 -14.98 -12.89
C LEU A 106 5.89 -15.05 -14.42
N ALA A 107 4.96 -15.87 -14.95
CA ALA A 107 4.75 -15.99 -16.39
C ALA A 107 4.27 -14.69 -17.04
N ARG A 108 3.34 -13.95 -16.40
CA ARG A 108 2.81 -12.66 -16.88
C ARG A 108 3.85 -11.55 -16.83
N LEU A 109 4.61 -11.46 -15.74
CA LEU A 109 5.73 -10.54 -15.57
C LEU A 109 6.90 -10.85 -16.51
N GLY A 110 7.07 -12.15 -16.87
CA GLY A 110 8.23 -12.63 -17.61
C GLY A 110 9.52 -12.56 -16.78
N PHE A 111 9.41 -12.80 -15.47
CA PHE A 111 10.50 -12.80 -14.50
C PHE A 111 10.76 -14.18 -13.94
N ASP A 112 12.01 -14.43 -13.51
CA ASP A 112 12.38 -15.65 -12.81
C ASP A 112 12.01 -15.59 -11.32
N TYR A 113 11.91 -14.38 -10.75
CA TYR A 113 11.59 -14.15 -9.34
C TYR A 113 10.78 -12.87 -9.10
N ILE A 114 10.10 -12.82 -7.94
CA ILE A 114 9.48 -11.62 -7.35
C ILE A 114 10.26 -11.24 -6.09
N ASP A 115 10.59 -9.95 -5.91
CA ASP A 115 11.41 -9.49 -4.79
C ASP A 115 10.67 -9.65 -3.43
N LEU A 116 9.40 -9.26 -3.37
CA LEU A 116 8.54 -9.44 -2.21
C LEU A 116 7.17 -9.98 -2.65
N TYR A 117 6.80 -11.14 -2.17
CA TYR A 117 5.50 -11.76 -2.47
C TYR A 117 4.58 -11.70 -1.26
N LEU A 118 3.40 -11.08 -1.40
CA LEU A 118 2.42 -10.96 -0.33
C LEU A 118 1.20 -11.84 -0.60
N LEU A 119 0.66 -12.46 0.42
CA LEU A 119 -0.66 -13.07 0.35
C LEU A 119 -1.71 -11.95 0.43
N HIS A 120 -2.53 -11.80 -0.62
CA HIS A 120 -3.42 -10.63 -0.80
C HIS A 120 -4.59 -10.58 0.20
N ARG A 121 -4.97 -11.73 0.73
CA ARG A 121 -6.00 -11.94 1.77
C ARG A 121 -5.55 -13.04 2.71
N ASP A 122 -6.19 -13.10 3.89
CA ASP A 122 -6.09 -14.22 4.83
C ASP A 122 -7.32 -15.11 4.76
N ASP A 123 -7.15 -16.36 5.14
CA ASP A 123 -8.22 -17.29 5.50
C ASP A 123 -7.91 -17.91 6.87
N PRO A 124 -8.47 -17.37 7.96
CA PRO A 124 -8.22 -17.89 9.30
C PRO A 124 -8.65 -19.34 9.52
N SER A 125 -9.46 -19.91 8.63
CA SER A 125 -9.85 -21.32 8.68
C SER A 125 -8.75 -22.26 8.21
N VAL A 126 -7.75 -21.76 7.47
CA VAL A 126 -6.59 -22.54 7.00
C VAL A 126 -5.47 -22.46 8.03
N PRO A 127 -4.89 -23.57 8.50
CA PRO A 127 -3.72 -23.55 9.39
C PRO A 127 -2.54 -22.80 8.75
N VAL A 128 -1.77 -22.05 9.56
CA VAL A 128 -0.62 -21.28 9.07
C VAL A 128 0.53 -22.16 8.57
N GLY A 129 0.70 -23.37 9.13
CA GLY A 129 1.82 -24.25 8.81
C GLY A 129 1.98 -24.50 7.31
N PRO A 130 0.99 -25.10 6.63
CA PRO A 130 1.07 -25.36 5.18
C PRO A 130 1.28 -24.09 4.33
N ILE A 131 0.79 -22.93 4.80
CA ILE A 131 1.00 -21.64 4.13
C ILE A 131 2.47 -21.23 4.23
N VAL A 132 3.05 -21.28 5.44
CA VAL A 132 4.45 -20.90 5.69
C VAL A 132 5.40 -21.87 4.97
N GLU A 133 5.09 -23.16 4.97
CA GLU A 133 5.89 -24.18 4.29
C GLU A 133 5.98 -23.94 2.80
N VAL A 134 4.86 -23.77 2.09
CA VAL A 134 4.86 -23.51 0.65
C VAL A 134 5.56 -22.21 0.25
N LEU A 135 5.44 -21.16 1.06
CA LEU A 135 6.17 -19.91 0.83
C LEU A 135 7.69 -20.10 0.99
N ASN A 136 8.12 -20.91 1.96
CA ASN A 136 9.52 -21.27 2.12
C ASN A 136 10.04 -22.12 0.96
N GLU A 137 9.26 -23.10 0.46
CA GLU A 137 9.60 -23.86 -0.74
C GLU A 137 9.88 -22.94 -1.93
N HIS A 138 8.99 -21.99 -2.20
CA HIS A 138 9.18 -21.03 -3.31
C HIS A 138 10.37 -20.08 -3.08
N LYS A 139 10.68 -19.75 -1.82
CA LYS A 139 11.86 -18.95 -1.48
C LYS A 139 13.15 -19.76 -1.67
N GLU A 140 13.19 -21.02 -1.23
CA GLU A 140 14.36 -21.90 -1.42
C GLU A 140 14.64 -22.16 -2.90
N GLU A 141 13.60 -22.27 -3.74
CA GLU A 141 13.70 -22.39 -5.18
C GLU A 141 14.05 -21.08 -5.89
N GLY A 142 14.15 -19.96 -5.17
CA GLY A 142 14.52 -18.65 -5.69
C GLY A 142 13.42 -17.94 -6.48
N ARG A 143 12.16 -18.38 -6.42
CA ARG A 143 11.02 -17.74 -7.10
C ARG A 143 10.53 -16.49 -6.39
N ILE A 144 10.73 -16.41 -5.07
CA ILE A 144 10.48 -15.22 -4.27
C ILE A 144 11.67 -14.99 -3.32
N HIS A 145 12.06 -13.73 -3.09
CA HIS A 145 13.17 -13.44 -2.18
C HIS A 145 12.69 -13.24 -0.73
N ALA A 146 11.54 -12.61 -0.58
CA ALA A 146 10.88 -12.36 0.69
C ALA A 146 9.37 -12.53 0.55
N PHE A 147 8.66 -12.74 1.67
CA PHE A 147 7.21 -12.87 1.66
C PHE A 147 6.56 -12.32 2.92
N GLY A 148 5.24 -12.07 2.83
CA GLY A 148 4.44 -11.55 3.92
C GLY A 148 2.94 -11.63 3.67
N GLY A 149 2.15 -10.90 4.46
CA GLY A 149 0.70 -10.89 4.36
C GLY A 149 0.12 -9.50 4.11
N SER A 150 -0.79 -9.37 3.15
CA SER A 150 -1.65 -8.21 2.99
C SER A 150 -3.03 -8.50 3.60
N ASN A 151 -3.54 -7.57 4.39
CA ASN A 151 -4.78 -7.77 5.14
C ASN A 151 -4.74 -8.96 6.12
N TRP A 152 -3.58 -9.22 6.66
CA TRP A 152 -3.35 -10.17 7.75
C TRP A 152 -3.28 -9.41 9.07
N ARG A 153 -4.08 -9.80 10.07
CA ARG A 153 -4.02 -9.18 11.40
C ARG A 153 -2.72 -9.53 12.12
N PRO A 154 -2.19 -8.68 13.01
CA PRO A 154 -0.97 -8.95 13.78
C PRO A 154 -0.95 -10.29 14.49
N GLU A 155 -2.08 -10.71 15.07
CA GLU A 155 -2.20 -12.03 15.72
C GLU A 155 -1.91 -13.17 14.72
N ARG A 156 -2.43 -13.07 13.51
CA ARG A 156 -2.26 -14.09 12.48
C ARG A 156 -0.84 -14.13 11.94
N LEU A 157 -0.21 -12.95 11.77
CA LEU A 157 1.22 -12.83 11.43
C LEU A 157 2.11 -13.42 12.52
N ARG A 158 1.76 -13.20 13.80
CA ARG A 158 2.47 -13.81 14.95
C ARG A 158 2.38 -15.32 14.90
N GLN A 159 1.19 -15.89 14.71
CA GLN A 159 1.00 -17.35 14.58
C GLN A 159 1.86 -17.94 13.47
N ALA A 160 1.88 -17.30 12.27
CA ALA A 160 2.69 -17.73 11.14
C ALA A 160 4.20 -17.67 11.46
N ASN A 161 4.65 -16.59 12.12
CA ASN A 161 6.05 -16.39 12.46
C ASN A 161 6.51 -17.27 13.64
N ASP A 162 5.63 -17.60 14.58
CA ASP A 162 5.91 -18.58 15.64
C ASP A 162 6.09 -19.97 15.03
N TYR A 163 5.18 -20.38 14.14
CA TYR A 163 5.32 -21.63 13.40
C TYR A 163 6.64 -21.71 12.61
N ALA A 164 6.96 -20.64 11.88
CA ALA A 164 8.22 -20.58 11.12
C ALA A 164 9.44 -20.78 12.04
N ARG A 165 9.47 -20.09 13.19
CA ARG A 165 10.56 -20.17 14.16
C ARG A 165 10.71 -21.57 14.77
N GLU A 166 9.60 -22.18 15.15
CA GLU A 166 9.57 -23.53 15.72
C GLU A 166 10.04 -24.62 14.74
N ASN A 167 9.85 -24.39 13.44
CA ASN A 167 10.22 -25.35 12.39
C ASN A 167 11.50 -24.97 11.63
N GLY A 168 12.24 -23.93 12.06
CA GLY A 168 13.50 -23.51 11.41
C GLY A 168 13.30 -22.91 10.01
N LEU A 169 12.11 -22.35 9.74
CA LEU A 169 11.72 -21.74 8.47
C LEU A 169 11.89 -20.23 8.51
N THR A 170 11.95 -19.60 7.33
CA THR A 170 11.93 -18.13 7.18
C THR A 170 10.56 -17.59 7.57
N PRO A 171 10.47 -16.56 8.43
CA PRO A 171 9.19 -15.95 8.81
C PRO A 171 8.67 -14.99 7.71
N MET A 172 7.40 -14.60 7.82
CA MET A 172 6.86 -13.43 7.11
C MET A 172 7.57 -12.17 7.59
N VAL A 173 8.09 -11.38 6.66
CA VAL A 173 8.93 -10.20 6.95
C VAL A 173 8.27 -8.87 6.67
N ALA A 174 7.07 -8.87 6.10
CA ALA A 174 6.35 -7.66 5.72
C ALA A 174 4.84 -7.84 5.89
N SER A 175 4.16 -6.73 6.13
CA SER A 175 2.70 -6.66 6.19
C SER A 175 2.18 -5.53 5.30
N SER A 176 0.94 -5.68 4.81
CA SER A 176 0.30 -4.64 4.00
C SER A 176 -1.16 -4.44 4.43
N PRO A 177 -1.41 -3.71 5.53
CA PRO A 177 -2.72 -3.20 5.92
C PRO A 177 -2.99 -1.83 5.29
N ASN A 178 -4.23 -1.32 5.45
CA ASN A 178 -4.50 0.09 5.24
C ASN A 178 -3.91 0.95 6.38
N LEU A 179 -3.30 2.06 6.00
CA LEU A 179 -2.94 3.16 6.91
C LEU A 179 -3.05 4.49 6.18
N SER A 180 -3.88 5.39 6.68
CA SER A 180 -4.06 6.75 6.17
C SER A 180 -4.53 7.68 7.29
N LEU A 181 -4.49 8.99 7.04
CA LEU A 181 -5.07 9.98 7.96
C LEU A 181 -6.59 9.82 8.11
N ALA A 182 -7.28 9.39 7.03
CA ALA A 182 -8.72 9.08 7.11
C ALA A 182 -8.96 7.68 7.66
N VAL A 183 -10.00 7.54 8.48
CA VAL A 183 -10.46 6.27 9.03
C VAL A 183 -11.48 5.64 8.09
N GLN A 184 -11.43 4.32 7.96
CA GLN A 184 -12.46 3.56 7.24
C GLN A 184 -13.69 3.38 8.14
N PHE A 185 -14.84 3.86 7.69
CA PHE A 185 -16.14 3.62 8.34
C PHE A 185 -16.81 2.36 7.82
N GLU A 186 -16.62 2.07 6.53
CA GLU A 186 -17.01 0.82 5.90
C GLU A 186 -15.78 0.17 5.27
N GLU A 187 -15.72 -1.16 5.27
CA GLU A 187 -14.67 -1.88 4.57
C GLU A 187 -14.81 -1.69 3.06
N PRO A 188 -13.76 -1.22 2.34
CA PRO A 188 -13.85 -1.02 0.89
C PRO A 188 -14.06 -2.34 0.14
N TRP A 189 -13.57 -3.42 0.69
CA TRP A 189 -13.77 -4.79 0.22
C TRP A 189 -13.77 -5.75 1.42
N PRO A 190 -14.47 -6.89 1.33
CA PRO A 190 -14.48 -7.87 2.42
C PRO A 190 -13.08 -8.33 2.85
N ASP A 191 -12.94 -8.58 4.15
CA ASP A 191 -11.71 -9.06 4.79
C ASP A 191 -10.51 -8.07 4.62
N CYS A 192 -10.75 -6.77 4.46
CA CYS A 192 -9.70 -5.75 4.53
C CYS A 192 -9.33 -5.44 5.99
N VAL A 193 -8.07 -5.09 6.20
CA VAL A 193 -7.54 -4.69 7.52
C VAL A 193 -7.05 -3.25 7.43
N SER A 194 -7.60 -2.40 8.30
CA SER A 194 -7.13 -1.03 8.51
C SER A 194 -6.55 -0.90 9.91
N ILE A 195 -5.43 -0.18 10.00
CA ILE A 195 -4.81 0.21 11.27
C ILE A 195 -4.88 1.72 11.49
N SER A 196 -5.74 2.42 10.72
CA SER A 196 -6.00 3.86 10.87
C SER A 196 -6.91 4.14 12.07
N GLY A 197 -6.78 5.33 12.66
CA GLY A 197 -7.63 5.79 13.76
C GLY A 197 -7.45 5.00 15.07
N ASP A 198 -8.34 5.25 16.03
CA ASP A 198 -8.25 4.67 17.38
C ASP A 198 -8.39 3.15 17.37
N GLY A 199 -9.23 2.60 16.50
CA GLY A 199 -9.42 1.15 16.36
C GLY A 199 -8.17 0.38 15.94
N GLY A 200 -7.16 1.06 15.35
CA GLY A 200 -5.89 0.48 14.93
C GLY A 200 -4.73 0.66 15.91
N GLU A 201 -4.95 1.28 17.08
CA GLU A 201 -3.86 1.62 18.02
C GLU A 201 -3.08 0.40 18.53
N GLU A 202 -3.77 -0.68 18.89
CA GLU A 202 -3.12 -1.92 19.36
C GLU A 202 -2.28 -2.56 18.25
N ASP A 203 -2.81 -2.58 17.02
CA ASP A 203 -2.11 -3.11 15.85
C ASP A 203 -0.87 -2.25 15.54
N ARG A 204 -0.98 -0.90 15.55
CA ARG A 204 0.16 0.01 15.35
C ARG A 204 1.23 -0.19 16.41
N ARG A 205 0.87 -0.36 17.68
CA ARG A 205 1.83 -0.65 18.77
C ARG A 205 2.60 -1.93 18.50
N TRP A 206 1.94 -2.98 18.04
CA TRP A 206 2.62 -4.22 17.65
C TRP A 206 3.61 -4.04 16.50
N TYR A 207 3.25 -3.24 15.47
CA TYR A 207 4.16 -2.93 14.36
C TYR A 207 5.36 -2.07 14.83
N GLU A 208 5.15 -1.15 15.75
CA GLU A 208 6.23 -0.36 16.35
C GLU A 208 7.22 -1.23 17.13
N GLU A 209 6.71 -2.15 17.96
CA GLU A 209 7.54 -3.09 18.75
C GLU A 209 8.32 -4.06 17.87
N THR A 210 7.70 -4.60 16.83
CA THR A 210 8.31 -5.61 15.97
C THR A 210 9.18 -5.03 14.86
N ARG A 211 9.02 -3.74 14.56
CA ARG A 211 9.69 -3.06 13.44
C ARG A 211 9.45 -3.76 12.10
N MET A 212 8.30 -4.44 11.95
CA MET A 212 7.94 -5.12 10.71
C MET A 212 7.69 -4.09 9.60
N PRO A 213 8.35 -4.20 8.43
CA PRO A 213 8.07 -3.38 7.25
C PRO A 213 6.58 -3.40 6.87
N LEU A 214 5.99 -2.21 6.75
CA LEU A 214 4.56 -2.01 6.57
C LEU A 214 4.28 -1.30 5.26
N PHE A 215 3.69 -2.02 4.31
CA PHE A 215 3.29 -1.52 2.99
C PHE A 215 1.85 -1.01 3.05
N ALA A 216 1.69 0.27 3.41
CA ALA A 216 0.38 0.88 3.65
C ALA A 216 -0.38 1.08 2.33
N TRP A 217 -1.45 0.32 2.10
CA TRP A 217 -2.30 0.57 0.93
C TRP A 217 -3.30 1.69 1.20
N SER A 218 -3.72 2.37 0.13
CA SER A 218 -4.59 3.56 0.17
C SER A 218 -4.10 4.63 1.15
N SER A 219 -2.80 4.93 1.16
CA SER A 219 -2.19 5.93 2.05
C SER A 219 -2.79 7.34 1.90
N LEU A 220 -3.44 7.62 0.75
CA LEU A 220 -4.21 8.84 0.48
C LEU A 220 -5.74 8.58 0.51
N ALA A 221 -6.18 7.56 1.25
CA ALA A 221 -7.60 7.22 1.43
C ALA A 221 -8.37 7.09 0.11
N GLY A 222 -7.84 6.32 -0.86
CA GLY A 222 -8.52 6.13 -2.15
C GLY A 222 -8.69 7.40 -2.98
N GLY A 223 -7.95 8.47 -2.66
CA GLY A 223 -8.05 9.78 -3.31
C GLY A 223 -8.93 10.78 -2.57
N PHE A 224 -9.44 10.46 -1.38
CA PHE A 224 -10.23 11.38 -0.55
C PHE A 224 -9.52 12.73 -0.33
N PHE A 225 -8.20 12.71 -0.05
CA PHE A 225 -7.41 13.92 0.15
C PHE A 225 -7.02 14.66 -1.14
N SER A 226 -7.49 14.23 -2.32
CA SER A 226 -7.18 14.90 -3.60
C SER A 226 -7.92 16.23 -3.82
N GLY A 227 -8.92 16.54 -2.99
CA GLY A 227 -9.81 17.69 -3.16
C GLY A 227 -10.98 17.45 -4.13
N ARG A 228 -11.11 16.25 -4.72
CA ARG A 228 -12.22 15.89 -5.60
C ARG A 228 -13.54 15.70 -4.83
N PHE A 229 -13.46 15.16 -3.62
CA PHE A 229 -14.61 14.80 -2.79
C PHE A 229 -14.91 15.96 -1.82
N THR A 230 -16.13 16.47 -1.87
CA THR A 230 -16.63 17.52 -0.98
C THR A 230 -17.96 17.10 -0.39
N ARG A 231 -18.37 17.73 0.72
CA ARG A 231 -19.67 17.44 1.37
C ARG A 231 -20.87 17.58 0.43
N ASP A 232 -20.75 18.38 -0.65
CA ASP A 232 -21.85 18.78 -1.52
C ASP A 232 -21.90 18.00 -2.86
N ASN A 233 -20.95 17.09 -3.14
CA ASN A 233 -20.87 16.43 -4.45
C ASN A 233 -20.81 14.89 -4.41
N LEU A 234 -21.07 14.27 -3.25
CA LEU A 234 -20.87 12.83 -3.06
C LEU A 234 -21.79 11.96 -3.91
N ASP A 235 -22.96 12.46 -4.27
CA ASP A 235 -23.94 11.81 -5.12
C ASP A 235 -23.61 11.85 -6.62
N THR A 236 -22.56 12.60 -7.00
CA THR A 236 -22.16 12.76 -8.41
C THR A 236 -21.18 11.69 -8.90
N PHE A 237 -20.65 10.87 -8.00
CA PHE A 237 -19.64 9.86 -8.32
C PHE A 237 -20.27 8.52 -8.70
N GLU A 238 -20.07 8.12 -9.98
CA GLU A 238 -20.61 6.86 -10.53
C GLU A 238 -19.52 5.79 -10.72
N ALA A 239 -18.24 6.19 -10.91
CA ALA A 239 -17.16 5.25 -11.12
C ALA A 239 -16.94 4.35 -9.90
N TYR A 240 -16.71 3.06 -10.12
CA TYR A 240 -16.62 2.04 -9.08
C TYR A 240 -15.68 2.41 -7.92
N LEU A 241 -14.46 2.85 -8.23
CA LEU A 241 -13.48 3.22 -7.18
C LEU A 241 -13.84 4.52 -6.46
N ASP A 242 -14.49 5.45 -7.14
CA ASP A 242 -14.96 6.71 -6.53
C ASP A 242 -16.10 6.41 -5.54
N ARG A 243 -17.03 5.53 -5.92
CA ARG A 243 -18.11 5.10 -5.01
C ARG A 243 -17.56 4.39 -3.77
N ILE A 244 -16.58 3.53 -3.94
CA ILE A 244 -15.88 2.91 -2.79
C ILE A 244 -15.28 3.99 -1.89
N CYS A 245 -14.61 5.01 -2.45
CA CYS A 245 -14.05 6.10 -1.67
C CYS A 245 -15.15 6.85 -0.89
N VAL A 246 -16.30 7.13 -1.53
CA VAL A 246 -17.45 7.77 -0.88
C VAL A 246 -17.98 6.92 0.28
N GLU A 247 -18.21 5.64 0.06
CA GLU A 247 -18.77 4.71 1.06
C GLU A 247 -17.78 4.46 2.22
N THR A 248 -16.47 4.46 1.95
CA THR A 248 -15.45 4.13 2.95
C THR A 248 -14.99 5.34 3.75
N TYR A 249 -14.82 6.51 3.11
CA TYR A 249 -14.08 7.63 3.71
C TYR A 249 -14.88 8.94 3.82
N CYS A 250 -15.94 9.16 3.04
CA CYS A 250 -16.62 10.46 2.98
C CYS A 250 -17.63 10.64 4.12
N TYR A 251 -17.13 10.69 5.35
CA TYR A 251 -17.88 10.93 6.60
C TYR A 251 -17.38 12.22 7.27
N GLU A 252 -18.22 12.83 8.11
CA GLU A 252 -17.93 14.15 8.70
C GLU A 252 -16.62 14.18 9.50
N GLU A 253 -16.31 13.12 10.21
CA GLU A 253 -15.07 13.00 10.98
C GLU A 253 -13.83 13.08 10.06
N ASN A 254 -13.89 12.47 8.89
CA ASN A 254 -12.82 12.54 7.91
C ASN A 254 -12.81 13.88 7.17
N PHE A 255 -13.96 14.50 6.93
CA PHE A 255 -14.00 15.88 6.42
C PHE A 255 -13.38 16.85 7.42
N GLY A 256 -13.58 16.64 8.74
CA GLY A 256 -12.86 17.38 9.76
C GLY A 256 -11.33 17.22 9.67
N ARG A 257 -10.83 15.99 9.41
CA ARG A 257 -9.41 15.73 9.15
C ARG A 257 -8.92 16.41 7.87
N LEU A 258 -9.72 16.38 6.81
CA LEU A 258 -9.43 17.07 5.54
C LEU A 258 -9.32 18.58 5.74
N ASP A 259 -10.23 19.18 6.50
CA ASP A 259 -10.21 20.61 6.81
C ASP A 259 -8.93 21.00 7.58
N ARG A 260 -8.54 20.21 8.60
CA ARG A 260 -7.30 20.39 9.36
C ARG A 260 -6.05 20.22 8.48
N ALA A 261 -6.03 19.18 7.63
CA ALA A 261 -4.96 19.01 6.66
C ALA A 261 -4.84 20.21 5.71
N GLY A 262 -5.97 20.83 5.34
CA GLY A 262 -6.00 22.06 4.56
C GLY A 262 -5.41 23.28 5.29
N VAL A 263 -5.64 23.39 6.60
CA VAL A 263 -5.01 24.44 7.43
C VAL A 263 -3.49 24.24 7.47
N LEU A 264 -3.04 23.05 7.85
CA LEU A 264 -1.62 22.74 7.97
C LEU A 264 -0.87 22.86 6.63
N ALA A 265 -1.53 22.46 5.53
CA ALA A 265 -0.97 22.62 4.19
C ALA A 265 -0.67 24.10 3.87
N ARG A 266 -1.59 25.02 4.17
CA ARG A 266 -1.36 26.47 3.99
C ARG A 266 -0.23 26.99 4.86
N GLU A 267 -0.18 26.60 6.13
CA GLU A 267 0.87 27.02 7.07
C GLU A 267 2.27 26.59 6.63
N LYS A 268 2.38 25.36 6.10
CA LYS A 268 3.67 24.78 5.67
C LYS A 268 4.01 25.03 4.19
N GLY A 269 3.12 25.67 3.42
CA GLY A 269 3.31 25.85 1.97
C GLY A 269 3.25 24.54 1.19
N LEU A 270 2.44 23.59 1.66
CA LEU A 270 2.24 22.25 1.07
C LEU A 270 0.84 22.13 0.43
N THR A 271 0.61 21.01 -0.23
CA THR A 271 -0.72 20.58 -0.66
C THR A 271 -1.34 19.63 0.38
N VAL A 272 -2.67 19.53 0.37
CA VAL A 272 -3.40 18.59 1.27
C VAL A 272 -2.95 17.15 1.10
N PRO A 273 -2.78 16.60 -0.14
CA PRO A 273 -2.24 15.26 -0.31
C PRO A 273 -0.84 15.07 0.29
N GLN A 274 0.03 16.11 0.23
CA GLN A 274 1.36 16.02 0.83
C GLN A 274 1.29 15.92 2.35
N VAL A 275 0.42 16.69 3.02
CA VAL A 275 0.19 16.57 4.47
C VAL A 275 -0.36 15.20 4.84
N ALA A 276 -1.36 14.72 4.09
CA ALA A 276 -1.98 13.41 4.36
C ALA A 276 -1.00 12.24 4.16
N LEU A 277 -0.11 12.32 3.16
CA LEU A 277 0.90 11.30 2.94
C LEU A 277 2.04 11.39 3.97
N ALA A 278 2.47 12.60 4.32
CA ALA A 278 3.45 12.82 5.38
C ALA A 278 2.96 12.24 6.72
N TYR A 279 1.68 12.41 7.05
CA TYR A 279 1.08 11.77 8.22
C TYR A 279 1.31 10.25 8.24
N ALA A 280 1.07 9.56 7.13
CA ALA A 280 1.26 8.10 7.06
C ALA A 280 2.74 7.70 7.14
N LEU A 281 3.64 8.48 6.51
CA LEU A 281 5.08 8.19 6.47
C LEU A 281 5.80 8.53 7.77
N ASP A 282 5.27 9.47 8.56
CA ASP A 282 5.91 10.00 9.77
C ASP A 282 5.41 9.32 11.06
N GLN A 283 4.61 8.27 10.93
CA GLN A 283 4.27 7.40 12.05
C GLN A 283 5.52 6.69 12.58
N PRO A 284 5.59 6.35 13.89
CA PRO A 284 6.73 5.63 14.48
C PRO A 284 6.83 4.17 14.01
N LEU A 285 6.57 3.93 12.73
CA LEU A 285 6.47 2.65 12.04
C LEU A 285 7.41 2.57 10.84
N GLU A 286 7.74 1.37 10.38
CA GLU A 286 8.53 1.19 9.15
C GLU A 286 7.64 1.24 7.90
N VAL A 287 7.04 2.41 7.63
CA VAL A 287 6.05 2.59 6.57
C VAL A 287 6.70 2.72 5.19
N PHE A 288 6.12 2.01 4.23
CA PHE A 288 6.27 2.16 2.78
C PHE A 288 4.87 2.50 2.24
N ALA A 289 4.67 3.71 1.76
CA ALA A 289 3.35 4.19 1.36
C ALA A 289 3.04 3.80 -0.10
N LEU A 290 1.99 3.01 -0.31
CA LEU A 290 1.49 2.66 -1.62
C LEU A 290 0.61 3.80 -2.15
N VAL A 291 1.00 4.35 -3.30
CA VAL A 291 0.29 5.45 -3.97
C VAL A 291 -0.14 5.05 -5.38
N GLY A 292 -1.30 5.51 -5.79
CA GLY A 292 -1.86 5.28 -7.12
C GLY A 292 -1.76 6.54 -7.98
N CYS A 293 -0.56 6.87 -8.48
CA CYS A 293 -0.37 8.05 -9.34
C CYS A 293 -0.75 7.75 -10.78
N ASN A 294 -1.43 8.70 -11.43
CA ASN A 294 -1.74 8.68 -12.85
C ASN A 294 -0.78 9.56 -13.68
N THR A 295 0.02 10.40 -13.03
CA THR A 295 1.02 11.28 -13.67
C THR A 295 2.30 11.33 -12.84
N GLY A 296 3.43 11.63 -13.49
CA GLY A 296 4.70 11.84 -12.81
C GLY A 296 4.71 13.06 -11.91
N GLU A 297 3.85 14.05 -12.14
CA GLU A 297 3.69 15.21 -11.26
C GLU A 297 3.08 14.80 -9.92
N GLN A 298 2.03 13.96 -9.93
CA GLN A 298 1.47 13.38 -8.71
C GLN A 298 2.50 12.56 -7.95
N PHE A 299 3.30 11.76 -8.66
CA PHE A 299 4.35 10.97 -8.03
C PHE A 299 5.42 11.87 -7.38
N ARG A 300 5.85 12.94 -8.06
CA ARG A 300 6.80 13.92 -7.52
C ARG A 300 6.27 14.56 -6.25
N ALA A 301 5.02 15.01 -6.22
CA ALA A 301 4.40 15.59 -5.03
C ALA A 301 4.40 14.60 -3.86
N ASN A 302 4.19 13.30 -4.11
CA ASN A 302 4.26 12.25 -3.10
C ASN A 302 5.69 12.00 -2.63
N VAL A 303 6.69 12.06 -3.51
CA VAL A 303 8.12 11.98 -3.12
C VAL A 303 8.52 13.15 -2.23
N GLU A 304 8.06 14.35 -2.55
CA GLU A 304 8.29 15.57 -1.73
C GLU A 304 7.64 15.44 -0.35
N ALA A 305 6.45 14.84 -0.24
CA ALA A 305 5.80 14.56 1.03
C ALA A 305 6.68 13.72 1.98
N GLY A 306 7.49 12.80 1.44
CA GLY A 306 8.43 11.99 2.22
C GLY A 306 9.59 12.79 2.86
N ALA A 307 9.74 14.06 2.56
CA ALA A 307 10.70 14.96 3.20
C ALA A 307 10.04 15.89 4.25
N VAL A 308 8.73 15.85 4.35
CA VAL A 308 7.96 16.63 5.33
C VAL A 308 8.03 15.93 6.68
N VAL A 309 8.33 16.67 7.73
CA VAL A 309 8.30 16.18 9.10
C VAL A 309 7.14 16.85 9.83
N LEU A 310 6.27 16.05 10.40
CA LEU A 310 5.18 16.46 11.26
C LEU A 310 5.57 16.28 12.73
N THR A 311 5.27 17.28 13.57
CA THR A 311 5.49 17.11 15.01
C THR A 311 4.43 16.18 15.62
N PRO A 312 4.68 15.56 16.78
CA PRO A 312 3.66 14.77 17.49
C PRO A 312 2.36 15.55 17.74
N GLU A 313 2.47 16.86 18.02
CA GLU A 313 1.33 17.74 18.25
C GLU A 313 0.53 17.97 16.95
N GLU A 314 1.22 18.11 15.80
CA GLU A 314 0.57 18.21 14.49
C GLU A 314 -0.15 16.92 14.12
N ILE A 315 0.46 15.76 14.38
CA ILE A 315 -0.16 14.43 14.16
C ILE A 315 -1.42 14.31 15.01
N ALA A 316 -1.32 14.55 16.31
CA ALA A 316 -2.46 14.48 17.23
C ALA A 316 -3.59 15.47 16.85
N TRP A 317 -3.22 16.67 16.41
CA TRP A 317 -4.19 17.65 15.96
C TRP A 317 -4.87 17.24 14.63
N LEU A 318 -4.13 16.69 13.68
CA LEU A 318 -4.71 16.15 12.44
C LEU A 318 -5.74 15.06 12.73
N GLU A 319 -5.47 14.19 13.67
CA GLU A 319 -6.36 13.07 14.06
C GLU A 319 -7.62 13.56 14.79
N ASN A 320 -7.45 14.37 15.82
CA ASN A 320 -8.49 14.61 16.83
C ASN A 320 -9.04 16.04 16.84
N GLY A 321 -8.25 17.03 16.37
CA GLY A 321 -8.64 18.44 16.46
C GLY A 321 -8.69 18.92 17.91
N ASP A 322 -7.56 19.31 18.50
CA ASP A 322 -7.57 19.86 19.85
C ASP A 322 -8.03 21.32 19.82
N THR A 323 -9.07 21.63 20.59
CA THR A 323 -9.70 22.95 20.66
C THR A 323 -8.75 24.07 21.15
N SER A 324 -7.71 23.75 21.92
CA SER A 324 -6.72 24.72 22.39
C SER A 324 -5.81 25.25 21.26
N VAL A 325 -5.43 24.37 20.34
CA VAL A 325 -4.62 24.71 19.15
C VAL A 325 -5.47 25.44 18.09
N ASP A 326 -6.75 25.11 17.98
CA ASP A 326 -7.69 25.76 17.08
C ASP A 326 -7.95 27.22 17.43
N GLU A 327 -8.00 27.55 18.71
CA GLU A 327 -8.18 28.96 19.18
C GLU A 327 -6.96 29.83 18.90
N GLU A 328 -5.75 29.32 19.12
CA GLU A 328 -4.50 30.02 18.80
C GLU A 328 -4.32 30.24 17.29
N ARG A 329 -4.65 29.26 16.48
CA ARG A 329 -4.55 29.33 15.00
C ARG A 329 -5.59 30.25 14.37
N LYS A 330 -6.81 30.31 14.92
CA LYS A 330 -7.86 31.27 14.50
C LYS A 330 -7.54 32.70 14.87
N SER A 331 -6.76 32.94 15.93
CA SER A 331 -6.35 34.29 16.35
C SER A 331 -5.17 34.84 15.55
N SER A 332 -4.49 33.99 14.78
CA SER A 332 -3.28 34.34 13.99
C SER A 332 -3.57 34.46 12.47
N ALA A 333 -4.78 34.21 12.02
CA ALA A 333 -5.24 34.29 10.62
C ALA A 333 -6.14 35.51 10.41
#